data_84e60325b16f6cf7532254c9abd99b37
#
_entry.id   84e60325b16f6cf7532254c9abd99b37
#
_cell.length_a   1.000
_cell.length_b   1.000
_cell.length_c   1.000
_cell.angle_alpha   90.00
_cell.angle_beta   90.00
_cell.angle_gamma   90.00
#
_symmetry.space_group_name_H-M   'P 1'
#
loop_
_entity.id
_entity.type
_entity.pdbx_description
1 polymer ?
#
loop_
_entity_poly.entity_id
_entity_poly.type
_entity_poly.pdbx_seq_one_letter_code
_entity_poly.pdbx_strand_id
1 'polypeptide(L)'
;MVKRYVRALILAWLCAVPGRDVMAAPAAAPKSDGDNYPAWRAAAARTLEARGDARSLATAAALTFVGPPSRSRAETARAASAALEIAEKAGELSPNDPATAWLRLKMCAEAPACDIRDAATTMRWVDADNSAAWLPTLAGAQRDKDSVQVDRVLADMAEGTRFDLYGNRSAVMMFDALKRVRTQLPANYLRSDLSRLTEAMGIAGTAVIPSFSPLINACRESTGTERREACLKLSKIMQKSDAVMAQLVGFAIQKRLTPGDSKEQRLIAERRRLLEWRVSSANISDTPLLPWLRNVRARSRLAKMRAMPREEDVCIALVKEHGMPLEPPEEHR
;
A
#
# COMPACT_ATOMS: atom_id res chain seq x y z
N MET A 1 -2.48 14.33 -20.17
CA MET A 1 -2.86 12.93 -19.86
C MET A 1 -2.44 12.48 -18.47
N VAL A 2 -1.26 12.85 -17.96
CA VAL A 2 -0.76 12.47 -16.61
C VAL A 2 -1.70 12.83 -15.46
N LYS A 3 -2.39 13.99 -15.49
CA LYS A 3 -3.33 14.41 -14.43
C LYS A 3 -4.55 13.49 -14.24
N ARG A 4 -4.99 12.74 -15.28
CA ARG A 4 -6.10 11.78 -15.17
C ARG A 4 -5.67 10.46 -14.50
N TYR A 5 -4.43 10.02 -14.72
CA TYR A 5 -3.91 8.78 -14.10
C TYR A 5 -3.63 8.95 -12.61
N VAL A 6 -3.15 10.12 -12.18
CA VAL A 6 -2.97 10.41 -10.75
C VAL A 6 -4.31 10.39 -9.99
N ARG A 7 -5.40 10.86 -10.61
CA ARG A 7 -6.74 10.76 -9.99
C ARG A 7 -7.26 9.33 -9.88
N ALA A 8 -6.99 8.47 -10.88
CA ALA A 8 -7.36 7.05 -10.82
C ALA A 8 -6.53 6.26 -9.80
N LEU A 9 -5.27 6.62 -9.63
CA LEU A 9 -4.38 6.03 -8.62
C LEU A 9 -4.80 6.40 -7.19
N ILE A 10 -5.30 7.61 -6.97
CA ILE A 10 -5.85 8.04 -5.68
C ILE A 10 -7.18 7.32 -5.39
N LEU A 11 -8.00 7.04 -6.42
CA LEU A 11 -9.25 6.31 -6.26
C LEU A 11 -9.06 4.83 -5.86
N ALA A 12 -8.02 4.16 -6.35
CA ALA A 12 -7.75 2.77 -5.98
C ALA A 12 -7.39 2.62 -4.49
N TRP A 13 -6.79 3.66 -3.90
CA TRP A 13 -6.44 3.68 -2.47
C TRP A 13 -7.60 4.12 -1.59
N LEU A 14 -8.58 4.85 -2.16
CA LEU A 14 -9.84 5.21 -1.48
C LEU A 14 -10.72 4.00 -1.16
N CYS A 15 -10.36 2.80 -1.62
CA CYS A 15 -10.97 1.56 -1.14
C CYS A 15 -10.76 1.32 0.36
N ALA A 16 -9.77 1.94 0.94
CA ALA A 16 -9.48 1.85 2.36
C ALA A 16 -10.12 2.98 3.17
N VAL A 17 -10.50 4.09 2.52
CA VAL A 17 -11.07 5.25 3.20
C VAL A 17 -12.57 5.30 2.89
N PRO A 18 -13.44 5.29 3.89
CA PRO A 18 -14.88 5.44 3.69
C PRO A 18 -15.17 6.73 2.93
N GLY A 19 -16.07 6.60 1.99
CA GLY A 19 -16.46 7.49 0.91
C GLY A 19 -16.38 9.01 1.13
N ARG A 20 -16.13 9.66 0.03
CA ARG A 20 -16.12 11.12 -0.16
C ARG A 20 -17.52 11.79 -0.03
N ASP A 21 -18.50 11.12 0.57
CA ASP A 21 -19.70 11.78 1.10
C ASP A 21 -19.42 12.59 2.38
N VAL A 22 -18.17 12.74 2.68
CA VAL A 22 -17.71 13.57 3.78
C VAL A 22 -17.92 15.04 3.55
N MET A 23 -18.45 15.48 2.45
CA MET A 23 -18.60 16.92 2.25
C MET A 23 -20.05 17.40 2.09
N ALA A 24 -21.02 16.69 2.66
CA ALA A 24 -22.04 17.37 3.43
C ALA A 24 -21.37 17.64 4.78
N ALA A 25 -20.97 18.88 5.03
CA ALA A 25 -20.32 19.27 6.27
C ALA A 25 -21.07 18.64 7.44
N PRO A 26 -20.43 17.79 8.26
CA PRO A 26 -21.03 17.45 9.53
C PRO A 26 -21.19 18.78 10.25
N ALA A 27 -22.41 19.05 10.73
CA ALA A 27 -22.66 20.17 11.62
C ALA A 27 -21.49 20.25 12.60
N ALA A 28 -20.74 21.34 12.53
CA ALA A 28 -19.60 21.74 13.35
C ALA A 28 -19.08 20.63 14.28
N ALA A 29 -18.27 19.71 13.76
CA ALA A 29 -17.40 18.93 14.64
C ALA A 29 -16.56 19.92 15.42
N PRO A 30 -16.44 19.79 16.74
CA PRO A 30 -15.66 20.72 17.55
C PRO A 30 -14.26 20.80 16.94
N LYS A 31 -13.80 22.03 16.62
CA LYS A 31 -12.51 22.33 15.97
C LYS A 31 -11.28 21.79 16.71
N SER A 32 -11.47 21.20 17.89
CA SER A 32 -10.40 20.71 18.78
C SER A 32 -9.85 19.30 18.43
N ASP A 33 -10.54 18.48 17.66
CA ASP A 33 -10.10 17.08 17.49
C ASP A 33 -9.03 16.92 16.38
N GLY A 34 -9.03 17.75 15.34
CA GLY A 34 -8.03 17.71 14.26
C GLY A 34 -6.64 18.12 14.71
N ASP A 35 -6.54 19.09 15.63
CA ASP A 35 -5.27 19.65 16.09
C ASP A 35 -4.48 18.67 16.98
N ASN A 36 -5.14 17.69 17.57
CA ASN A 36 -4.52 16.70 18.47
C ASN A 36 -4.05 15.41 17.79
N TYR A 37 -4.39 15.20 16.52
CA TYR A 37 -4.03 13.96 15.80
C TYR A 37 -2.50 13.72 15.69
N PRO A 38 -1.66 14.72 15.34
CA PRO A 38 -0.21 14.54 15.34
C PRO A 38 0.36 14.20 16.72
N ALA A 39 -0.15 14.85 17.77
CA ALA A 39 0.26 14.59 19.15
C ALA A 39 -0.14 13.18 19.62
N TRP A 40 -1.36 12.75 19.29
CA TRP A 40 -1.83 11.38 19.54
C TRP A 40 -0.92 10.36 18.83
N ARG A 41 -0.61 10.56 17.56
CA ARG A 41 0.22 9.65 16.77
C ARG A 41 1.63 9.50 17.38
N ALA A 42 2.24 10.61 17.76
CA ALA A 42 3.55 10.61 18.43
C ALA A 42 3.49 9.88 19.79
N ALA A 43 2.43 10.06 20.56
CA ALA A 43 2.23 9.36 21.84
C ALA A 43 2.00 7.86 21.62
N ALA A 44 1.23 7.48 20.60
CA ALA A 44 1.00 6.09 20.22
C ALA A 44 2.30 5.40 19.79
N ALA A 45 3.12 6.07 18.96
CA ALA A 45 4.42 5.56 18.55
C ALA A 45 5.33 5.28 19.75
N ARG A 46 5.49 6.26 20.67
CA ARG A 46 6.28 6.06 21.89
C ARG A 46 5.77 4.92 22.78
N THR A 47 4.44 4.80 22.92
CA THR A 47 3.84 3.72 23.71
C THR A 47 4.15 2.36 23.13
N LEU A 48 4.10 2.23 21.80
CA LEU A 48 4.40 0.99 21.10
C LEU A 48 5.91 0.69 21.11
N GLU A 49 6.75 1.70 20.97
CA GLU A 49 8.21 1.55 21.07
C GLU A 49 8.62 1.05 22.47
N ALA A 50 8.04 1.61 23.53
CA ALA A 50 8.29 1.19 24.90
C ALA A 50 7.87 -0.26 25.20
N ARG A 51 6.99 -0.86 24.38
CA ARG A 51 6.61 -2.28 24.51
C ARG A 51 7.73 -3.23 24.07
N GLY A 52 8.53 -2.85 23.09
CA GLY A 52 9.70 -3.58 22.64
C GLY A 52 9.44 -4.89 21.88
N ASP A 53 8.18 -5.29 21.62
CA ASP A 53 7.91 -6.46 20.76
C ASP A 53 7.96 -6.08 19.27
N ALA A 54 8.35 -7.01 18.40
CA ALA A 54 8.57 -6.75 16.97
C ALA A 54 7.39 -6.07 16.26
N ARG A 55 6.16 -6.51 16.53
CA ARG A 55 4.95 -5.95 15.91
C ARG A 55 4.66 -4.54 16.40
N SER A 56 4.86 -4.29 17.68
CA SER A 56 4.72 -2.96 18.27
C SER A 56 5.77 -2.01 17.71
N LEU A 57 7.03 -2.44 17.61
CA LEU A 57 8.12 -1.66 17.00
C LEU A 57 7.85 -1.37 15.51
N ALA A 58 7.48 -2.37 14.71
CA ALA A 58 7.13 -2.16 13.30
C ALA A 58 5.98 -1.14 13.13
N THR A 59 4.97 -1.19 14.01
CA THR A 59 3.87 -0.22 13.99
C THR A 59 4.32 1.16 14.46
N ALA A 60 5.18 1.26 15.48
CA ALA A 60 5.76 2.52 15.94
C ALA A 60 6.59 3.18 14.83
N ALA A 61 7.40 2.39 14.11
CA ALA A 61 8.15 2.85 12.95
C ALA A 61 7.23 3.43 11.87
N ALA A 62 6.15 2.73 11.51
CA ALA A 62 5.19 3.21 10.54
C ALA A 62 4.48 4.50 10.98
N LEU A 63 4.08 4.61 12.25
CA LEU A 63 3.50 5.83 12.82
C LEU A 63 4.48 7.02 12.80
N THR A 64 5.76 6.77 13.02
CA THR A 64 6.82 7.79 12.96
C THR A 64 7.07 8.23 11.52
N PHE A 65 7.08 7.30 10.58
CA PHE A 65 7.29 7.56 9.16
C PHE A 65 6.17 8.37 8.51
N VAL A 66 4.92 7.99 8.76
CA VAL A 66 3.75 8.65 8.14
C VAL A 66 3.58 10.08 8.65
N GLY A 67 3.42 11.03 7.75
CA GLY A 67 3.24 12.45 8.06
C GLY A 67 2.15 13.12 7.23
N PRO A 68 1.87 14.40 7.48
CA PRO A 68 0.94 15.15 6.66
C PRO A 68 1.46 15.28 5.22
N PRO A 69 0.57 15.38 4.22
CA PRO A 69 0.96 15.54 2.81
C PRO A 69 1.79 16.80 2.51
N SER A 70 1.71 17.79 3.39
CA SER A 70 2.44 19.07 3.29
C SER A 70 3.87 19.01 3.83
N ARG A 71 4.33 17.85 4.30
CA ARG A 71 5.67 17.67 4.85
C ARG A 71 6.73 17.96 3.77
N SER A 72 7.72 18.78 4.12
CA SER A 72 8.86 19.05 3.26
C SER A 72 9.73 17.80 3.05
N ARG A 73 10.57 17.78 2.01
CA ARG A 73 11.52 16.69 1.77
C ARG A 73 12.47 16.46 2.95
N ALA A 74 12.93 17.54 3.60
CA ALA A 74 13.82 17.45 4.76
C ALA A 74 13.11 16.83 5.98
N GLU A 75 11.85 17.18 6.20
CA GLU A 75 11.03 16.58 7.28
C GLU A 75 10.73 15.10 6.99
N THR A 76 10.45 14.75 5.74
CA THR A 76 10.26 13.37 5.32
C THR A 76 11.53 12.55 5.57
N ALA A 77 12.69 13.07 5.18
CA ALA A 77 13.98 12.41 5.40
C ALA A 77 14.28 12.19 6.89
N ARG A 78 14.06 13.20 7.74
CA ARG A 78 14.22 13.07 9.20
C ARG A 78 13.29 12.02 9.80
N ALA A 79 12.03 12.02 9.39
CA ALA A 79 11.06 11.03 9.86
C ALA A 79 11.41 9.63 9.39
N ALA A 80 11.93 9.49 8.16
CA ALA A 80 12.38 8.20 7.63
C ALA A 80 13.58 7.67 8.42
N SER A 81 14.56 8.51 8.76
CA SER A 81 15.69 8.11 9.58
C SER A 81 15.27 7.64 10.98
N ALA A 82 14.42 8.42 11.67
CA ALA A 82 13.92 8.02 12.99
C ALA A 82 13.06 6.73 12.93
N ALA A 83 12.26 6.58 11.89
CA ALA A 83 11.45 5.37 11.69
C ALA A 83 12.32 4.15 11.38
N LEU A 84 13.41 4.34 10.61
CA LEU A 84 14.34 3.28 10.26
C LEU A 84 15.01 2.67 11.49
N GLU A 85 15.48 3.50 12.43
CA GLU A 85 16.07 3.01 13.68
C GLU A 85 15.11 2.09 14.47
N ILE A 86 13.83 2.41 14.48
CA ILE A 86 12.81 1.59 15.14
C ILE A 86 12.52 0.32 14.31
N ALA A 87 12.48 0.43 12.96
CA ALA A 87 12.25 -0.70 12.07
C ALA A 87 13.39 -1.71 12.09
N GLU A 88 14.63 -1.26 12.29
CA GLU A 88 15.81 -2.13 12.45
C GLU A 88 15.69 -2.99 13.71
N LYS A 89 15.33 -2.40 14.84
CA LYS A 89 15.04 -3.15 16.09
C LYS A 89 13.91 -4.18 15.90
N ALA A 90 12.86 -3.81 15.13
CA ALA A 90 11.79 -4.74 14.80
C ALA A 90 12.30 -5.92 13.95
N GLY A 91 13.18 -5.66 12.99
CA GLY A 91 13.81 -6.65 12.13
C GLY A 91 14.72 -7.61 12.90
N GLU A 92 15.49 -7.13 13.87
CA GLU A 92 16.31 -7.97 14.75
C GLU A 92 15.47 -8.98 15.53
N LEU A 93 14.27 -8.58 15.98
CA LEU A 93 13.35 -9.45 16.71
C LEU A 93 12.53 -10.37 15.80
N SER A 94 12.44 -10.09 14.52
CA SER A 94 11.70 -10.87 13.53
C SER A 94 12.43 -10.92 12.18
N PRO A 95 13.63 -11.51 12.12
CA PRO A 95 14.52 -11.42 10.95
C PRO A 95 13.93 -12.08 9.70
N ASN A 96 13.00 -13.03 9.85
CA ASN A 96 12.37 -13.76 8.76
C ASN A 96 10.95 -13.27 8.44
N ASP A 97 10.51 -12.13 9.01
CA ASP A 97 9.19 -11.57 8.67
C ASP A 97 9.26 -10.63 7.46
N PRO A 98 8.73 -11.04 6.30
CA PRO A 98 8.86 -10.24 5.08
C PRO A 98 8.12 -8.90 5.15
N ALA A 99 7.05 -8.76 5.93
CA ALA A 99 6.35 -7.49 6.09
C ALA A 99 7.20 -6.47 6.87
N THR A 100 7.94 -6.93 7.90
CA THR A 100 8.88 -6.10 8.65
C THR A 100 10.09 -5.72 7.79
N ALA A 101 10.66 -6.68 7.03
CA ALA A 101 11.76 -6.42 6.12
C ALA A 101 11.36 -5.42 5.01
N TRP A 102 10.15 -5.55 4.47
CA TRP A 102 9.61 -4.61 3.50
C TRP A 102 9.45 -3.20 4.07
N LEU A 103 8.95 -3.08 5.30
CA LEU A 103 8.78 -1.80 5.98
C LEU A 103 10.15 -1.12 6.21
N ARG A 104 11.18 -1.87 6.65
CA ARG A 104 12.56 -1.40 6.76
C ARG A 104 13.08 -0.89 5.42
N LEU A 105 12.90 -1.67 4.35
CA LEU A 105 13.32 -1.29 3.00
C LEU A 105 12.66 0.02 2.53
N LYS A 106 11.37 0.19 2.79
CA LYS A 106 10.64 1.42 2.47
C LYS A 106 11.18 2.63 3.20
N MET A 107 11.45 2.51 4.49
CA MET A 107 12.02 3.61 5.29
C MET A 107 13.44 3.94 4.87
N CYS A 108 14.24 2.91 4.58
CA CYS A 108 15.59 3.06 4.05
C CYS A 108 15.62 3.84 2.72
N ALA A 109 14.66 3.58 1.83
CA ALA A 109 14.58 4.27 0.54
C ALA A 109 14.36 5.80 0.66
N GLU A 110 13.85 6.27 1.79
CA GLU A 110 13.59 7.69 2.07
C GLU A 110 14.61 8.29 3.07
N ALA A 111 15.39 7.47 3.77
CA ALA A 111 16.39 7.90 4.75
C ALA A 111 17.73 8.18 4.07
N PRO A 112 18.30 9.41 4.18
CA PRO A 112 19.48 9.81 3.40
C PRO A 112 20.75 9.00 3.69
N ALA A 113 20.92 8.52 4.93
CA ALA A 113 22.12 7.80 5.38
C ALA A 113 22.00 6.27 5.27
N CYS A 114 20.86 5.75 4.78
CA CYS A 114 20.67 4.31 4.70
C CYS A 114 21.33 3.71 3.46
N ASP A 115 22.01 2.58 3.64
CA ASP A 115 22.44 1.75 2.50
C ASP A 115 21.26 0.95 1.94
N ILE A 116 20.66 1.48 0.89
CA ILE A 116 19.53 0.86 0.22
C ILE A 116 19.87 -0.52 -0.39
N ARG A 117 21.14 -0.77 -0.71
CA ARG A 117 21.56 -2.05 -1.29
C ARG A 117 21.55 -3.15 -0.24
N ASP A 118 22.01 -2.84 0.98
CA ASP A 118 21.95 -3.76 2.12
C ASP A 118 20.50 -4.09 2.47
N ALA A 119 19.66 -3.08 2.64
CA ALA A 119 18.23 -3.28 2.94
C ALA A 119 17.50 -4.08 1.86
N ALA A 120 17.80 -3.82 0.58
CA ALA A 120 17.23 -4.59 -0.53
C ALA A 120 17.76 -6.03 -0.58
N THR A 121 19.02 -6.25 -0.23
CA THR A 121 19.60 -7.59 -0.14
C THR A 121 18.98 -8.38 0.99
N THR A 122 18.81 -7.78 2.17
CA THR A 122 18.09 -8.39 3.29
C THR A 122 16.66 -8.78 2.87
N MET A 123 15.94 -7.89 2.19
CA MET A 123 14.57 -8.19 1.72
C MET A 123 14.56 -9.37 0.75
N ARG A 124 15.49 -9.43 -0.22
CA ARG A 124 15.60 -10.54 -1.17
C ARG A 124 16.01 -11.85 -0.49
N TRP A 125 16.79 -11.80 0.58
CA TRP A 125 17.09 -12.99 1.36
C TRP A 125 15.86 -13.54 2.09
N VAL A 126 15.03 -12.66 2.66
CA VAL A 126 13.79 -13.03 3.36
C VAL A 126 12.70 -13.50 2.41
N ASP A 127 12.63 -12.91 1.20
CA ASP A 127 11.58 -13.17 0.21
C ASP A 127 12.13 -13.06 -1.22
N ALA A 128 12.91 -14.08 -1.63
CA ALA A 128 13.68 -14.09 -2.86
C ALA A 128 12.83 -13.94 -4.15
N ASP A 129 11.62 -14.48 -4.15
CA ASP A 129 10.74 -14.52 -5.32
C ASP A 129 9.92 -13.24 -5.52
N ASN A 130 10.07 -12.27 -4.62
CA ASN A 130 9.31 -11.03 -4.66
C ASN A 130 9.98 -9.94 -5.49
N SER A 131 9.50 -9.75 -6.71
CA SER A 131 9.98 -8.72 -7.65
C SER A 131 9.92 -7.29 -7.08
N ALA A 132 9.03 -7.00 -6.14
CA ALA A 132 8.91 -5.67 -5.55
C ALA A 132 10.17 -5.24 -4.78
N ALA A 133 10.95 -6.20 -4.25
CA ALA A 133 12.20 -5.94 -3.52
C ALA A 133 13.26 -5.18 -4.34
N TRP A 134 13.14 -5.20 -5.66
CA TRP A 134 14.05 -4.53 -6.58
C TRP A 134 13.68 -3.06 -6.88
N LEU A 135 12.47 -2.60 -6.52
CA LEU A 135 12.00 -1.25 -6.84
C LEU A 135 12.96 -0.13 -6.39
N PRO A 136 13.55 -0.17 -5.17
CA PRO A 136 14.49 0.86 -4.75
C PRO A 136 15.78 0.83 -5.57
N THR A 137 16.27 -0.36 -5.96
CA THR A 137 17.44 -0.51 -6.83
C THR A 137 17.18 0.07 -8.21
N LEU A 138 15.99 -0.18 -8.78
CA LEU A 138 15.54 0.42 -10.04
C LEU A 138 15.49 1.95 -9.95
N ALA A 139 14.96 2.48 -8.85
CA ALA A 139 14.91 3.92 -8.62
C ALA A 139 16.30 4.55 -8.52
N GLY A 140 17.26 3.86 -7.92
CA GLY A 140 18.66 4.24 -7.88
C GLY A 140 19.28 4.30 -9.26
N ALA A 141 19.21 3.23 -10.02
CA ALA A 141 19.75 3.15 -11.39
C ALA A 141 19.20 4.26 -12.31
N GLN A 142 17.90 4.58 -12.18
CA GLN A 142 17.32 5.70 -12.95
C GLN A 142 17.82 7.07 -12.51
N ARG A 143 18.00 7.30 -11.22
CA ARG A 143 18.56 8.54 -10.69
C ARG A 143 19.97 8.76 -11.20
N ASP A 144 20.75 7.68 -11.25
CA ASP A 144 22.13 7.67 -11.72
C ASP A 144 22.22 7.67 -13.27
N LYS A 145 21.07 7.60 -13.97
CA LYS A 145 20.95 7.52 -15.43
C LYS A 145 21.72 6.32 -16.04
N ASP A 146 21.88 5.26 -15.27
CA ASP A 146 22.54 4.03 -15.70
C ASP A 146 21.53 3.11 -16.41
N SER A 147 21.45 3.25 -17.73
CA SER A 147 20.51 2.45 -18.56
C SER A 147 20.84 0.96 -18.55
N VAL A 148 22.09 0.56 -18.43
CA VAL A 148 22.53 -0.83 -18.39
C VAL A 148 22.06 -1.47 -17.07
N GLN A 149 22.22 -0.75 -15.97
CA GLN A 149 21.73 -1.22 -14.67
C GLN A 149 20.20 -1.27 -14.61
N VAL A 150 19.50 -0.31 -15.24
CA VAL A 150 18.03 -0.34 -15.37
C VAL A 150 17.58 -1.62 -16.06
N ASP A 151 18.22 -2.00 -17.20
CA ASP A 151 17.87 -3.21 -17.94
C ASP A 151 18.12 -4.47 -17.13
N ARG A 152 19.28 -4.53 -16.45
CA ARG A 152 19.61 -5.66 -15.57
C ARG A 152 18.60 -5.82 -14.44
N VAL A 153 18.25 -4.74 -13.75
CA VAL A 153 17.27 -4.78 -12.65
C VAL A 153 15.88 -5.18 -13.14
N LEU A 154 15.47 -4.71 -14.32
CA LEU A 154 14.19 -5.15 -14.91
C LEU A 154 14.19 -6.64 -15.26
N ALA A 155 15.30 -7.17 -15.76
CA ALA A 155 15.46 -8.60 -16.02
C ALA A 155 15.35 -9.40 -14.70
N ASP A 156 16.08 -8.99 -13.65
CA ASP A 156 16.02 -9.62 -12.33
C ASP A 156 14.61 -9.56 -11.74
N MET A 157 13.90 -8.42 -11.86
CA MET A 157 12.50 -8.31 -11.45
C MET A 157 11.58 -9.28 -12.22
N ALA A 158 11.86 -9.50 -13.50
CA ALA A 158 11.07 -10.38 -14.33
C ALA A 158 11.29 -11.87 -14.03
N GLU A 159 12.35 -12.24 -13.33
CA GLU A 159 12.58 -13.61 -12.87
C GLU A 159 11.79 -13.97 -11.61
N GLY A 160 11.33 -13.00 -10.85
CA GLY A 160 10.45 -13.23 -9.70
C GLY A 160 9.11 -13.86 -10.10
N THR A 161 8.44 -14.46 -9.12
CA THR A 161 7.13 -15.11 -9.33
C THR A 161 5.98 -14.33 -8.70
N ARG A 162 6.31 -13.39 -7.79
CA ARG A 162 5.38 -12.58 -7.02
C ARG A 162 5.75 -11.10 -7.05
N PHE A 163 4.78 -10.27 -6.68
CA PHE A 163 4.97 -8.83 -6.49
C PHE A 163 4.13 -8.39 -5.29
N ASP A 164 4.64 -8.63 -4.09
CA ASP A 164 3.90 -8.44 -2.84
C ASP A 164 4.38 -7.19 -2.10
N LEU A 165 3.43 -6.39 -1.63
CA LEU A 165 3.65 -5.18 -0.84
C LEU A 165 3.25 -5.35 0.63
N TYR A 166 2.69 -6.50 0.98
CA TYR A 166 2.24 -6.86 2.34
C TYR A 166 1.19 -5.91 2.94
N GLY A 167 0.36 -5.27 2.10
CA GLY A 167 -0.61 -4.26 2.53
C GLY A 167 -1.56 -4.76 3.60
N ASN A 168 -2.30 -5.85 3.33
CA ASN A 168 -3.23 -6.45 4.28
C ASN A 168 -2.52 -6.96 5.55
N ARG A 169 -1.38 -7.62 5.41
CA ARG A 169 -0.60 -8.13 6.54
C ARG A 169 -0.14 -7.01 7.46
N SER A 170 0.38 -5.92 6.87
CA SER A 170 0.80 -4.74 7.62
C SER A 170 -0.37 -4.05 8.32
N ALA A 171 -1.51 -3.88 7.63
CA ALA A 171 -2.70 -3.27 8.23
C ALA A 171 -3.24 -4.11 9.40
N VAL A 172 -3.27 -5.43 9.28
CA VAL A 172 -3.67 -6.34 10.37
C VAL A 172 -2.71 -6.23 11.56
N MET A 173 -1.40 -6.25 11.30
CA MET A 173 -0.37 -6.08 12.33
C MET A 173 -0.54 -4.76 13.07
N MET A 174 -0.73 -3.66 12.33
CA MET A 174 -0.93 -2.32 12.89
C MET A 174 -2.24 -2.23 13.68
N PHE A 175 -3.34 -2.81 13.17
CA PHE A 175 -4.59 -2.87 13.90
C PHE A 175 -4.44 -3.57 15.26
N ASP A 176 -3.77 -4.73 15.29
CA ASP A 176 -3.56 -5.50 16.51
C ASP A 176 -2.64 -4.76 17.51
N ALA A 177 -1.64 -4.03 17.03
CA ALA A 177 -0.80 -3.18 17.86
C ALA A 177 -1.60 -1.98 18.42
N LEU A 178 -2.37 -1.29 17.58
CA LEU A 178 -3.18 -0.14 17.98
C LEU A 178 -4.26 -0.49 19.01
N LYS A 179 -4.79 -1.71 19.01
CA LYS A 179 -5.70 -2.19 20.08
C LYS A 179 -5.07 -2.12 21.47
N ARG A 180 -3.76 -2.18 21.56
CA ARG A 180 -3.01 -2.20 22.82
C ARG A 180 -2.57 -0.82 23.27
N VAL A 181 -2.75 0.22 22.42
CA VAL A 181 -2.39 1.60 22.74
C VAL A 181 -3.44 2.18 23.69
N ARG A 182 -2.99 2.58 24.88
CA ARG A 182 -3.77 3.33 25.86
C ARG A 182 -3.07 4.67 26.07
N THR A 183 -3.52 5.70 25.38
CA THR A 183 -3.02 7.07 25.57
C THR A 183 -4.06 7.89 26.33
N GLN A 184 -3.59 8.86 27.14
CA GLN A 184 -4.45 9.81 27.84
C GLN A 184 -5.00 10.91 26.92
N LEU A 185 -4.51 11.00 25.69
CA LEU A 185 -5.03 11.94 24.69
C LEU A 185 -6.42 11.49 24.22
N PRO A 186 -7.25 12.45 23.77
CA PRO A 186 -8.67 12.17 23.53
C PRO A 186 -8.85 10.94 22.66
N ALA A 187 -9.34 9.91 23.32
CA ALA A 187 -9.47 8.56 22.78
C ALA A 187 -10.54 8.42 21.68
N ASN A 188 -11.01 9.53 21.12
CA ASN A 188 -12.08 9.53 20.13
C ASN A 188 -11.66 8.83 18.84
N TYR A 189 -10.37 8.89 18.48
CA TYR A 189 -9.85 8.29 17.25
C TYR A 189 -9.84 6.77 17.23
N LEU A 190 -9.69 6.09 18.37
CA LEU A 190 -9.56 4.64 18.42
C LEU A 190 -10.63 3.92 19.29
N ARG A 191 -11.78 4.53 19.48
CA ARG A 191 -12.86 3.93 20.31
C ARG A 191 -13.50 2.71 19.69
N SER A 192 -13.54 2.62 18.35
CA SER A 192 -14.21 1.54 17.64
C SER A 192 -13.22 0.69 16.82
N ASP A 193 -13.62 -0.52 16.51
CA ASP A 193 -12.84 -1.37 15.59
C ASP A 193 -12.79 -0.76 14.20
N LEU A 194 -13.81 -0.03 13.76
CA LEU A 194 -13.80 0.71 12.51
C LEU A 194 -12.71 1.79 12.51
N SER A 195 -12.67 2.66 13.52
CA SER A 195 -11.68 3.74 13.55
C SER A 195 -10.24 3.20 13.63
N ARG A 196 -10.02 2.11 14.40
CA ARG A 196 -8.71 1.44 14.45
C ARG A 196 -8.32 0.82 13.12
N LEU A 197 -9.27 0.17 12.44
CA LEU A 197 -9.02 -0.44 11.13
C LEU A 197 -8.73 0.63 10.08
N THR A 198 -9.50 1.70 10.04
CA THR A 198 -9.29 2.83 9.14
C THR A 198 -7.91 3.45 9.34
N GLU A 199 -7.52 3.66 10.59
CA GLU A 199 -6.19 4.18 10.93
C GLU A 199 -5.09 3.21 10.50
N ALA A 200 -5.20 1.94 10.85
CA ALA A 200 -4.22 0.91 10.49
C ALA A 200 -4.04 0.80 8.97
N MET A 201 -5.14 0.82 8.22
CA MET A 201 -5.11 0.80 6.75
C MET A 201 -4.49 2.08 6.18
N GLY A 202 -4.80 3.25 6.74
CA GLY A 202 -4.23 4.53 6.33
C GLY A 202 -2.71 4.57 6.55
N ILE A 203 -2.25 4.12 7.71
CA ILE A 203 -0.83 4.04 8.04
C ILE A 203 -0.14 3.02 7.12
N ALA A 204 -0.67 1.80 7.02
CA ALA A 204 -0.10 0.75 6.19
C ALA A 204 0.06 1.24 4.75
N GLY A 205 -0.98 1.84 4.19
CA GLY A 205 -0.92 2.33 2.86
C GLY A 205 0.10 3.41 2.57
N THR A 206 0.32 4.29 3.50
CA THR A 206 1.37 5.29 3.35
C THR A 206 2.76 4.70 3.57
N ALA A 207 2.89 3.79 4.55
CA ALA A 207 4.18 3.24 4.95
C ALA A 207 4.69 2.12 4.01
N VAL A 208 3.80 1.32 3.39
CA VAL A 208 4.25 0.16 2.61
C VAL A 208 4.15 0.34 1.09
N ILE A 209 3.28 1.24 0.57
CA ILE A 209 3.16 1.42 -0.87
C ILE A 209 4.36 2.23 -1.40
N PRO A 210 5.13 1.66 -2.36
CA PRO A 210 6.26 2.34 -2.95
C PRO A 210 5.81 3.32 -4.03
N SER A 211 6.73 4.20 -4.47
CA SER A 211 6.56 4.89 -5.74
C SER A 211 6.73 3.91 -6.90
N PHE A 212 5.74 3.83 -7.76
CA PHE A 212 5.83 3.07 -9.02
C PHE A 212 6.39 3.88 -10.18
N SER A 213 6.69 5.17 -9.99
CA SER A 213 7.19 6.04 -11.05
C SER A 213 8.44 5.50 -11.72
N PRO A 214 9.46 4.95 -11.00
CA PRO A 214 10.62 4.36 -11.63
C PRO A 214 10.27 3.23 -12.59
N LEU A 215 9.40 2.31 -12.17
CA LEU A 215 8.98 1.20 -13.00
C LEU A 215 8.15 1.65 -14.22
N ILE A 216 7.19 2.55 -13.99
CA ILE A 216 6.35 3.12 -15.06
C ILE A 216 7.21 3.82 -16.10
N ASN A 217 8.24 4.57 -15.67
CA ASN A 217 9.16 5.27 -16.57
C ASN A 217 10.06 4.29 -17.33
N ALA A 218 10.64 3.30 -16.65
CA ALA A 218 11.48 2.29 -17.28
C ALA A 218 10.72 1.50 -18.37
N CYS A 219 9.45 1.17 -18.12
CA CYS A 219 8.60 0.44 -19.07
C CYS A 219 7.86 1.35 -20.08
N ARG A 220 8.02 2.67 -19.98
CA ARG A 220 7.35 3.63 -20.87
C ARG A 220 8.01 3.75 -22.24
N GLU A 221 9.31 3.71 -22.26
CA GLU A 221 10.17 4.00 -23.41
C GLU A 221 10.94 2.75 -23.84
N SER A 222 10.33 1.58 -23.70
CA SER A 222 10.98 0.34 -24.08
C SER A 222 11.22 0.28 -25.58
N THR A 223 12.33 0.84 -26.02
CA THR A 223 12.80 0.79 -27.41
C THR A 223 13.49 -0.53 -27.74
N GLY A 224 14.07 -1.20 -26.74
CA GLY A 224 14.74 -2.50 -26.90
C GLY A 224 13.77 -3.68 -26.67
N THR A 225 13.93 -4.74 -27.46
CA THR A 225 13.13 -5.96 -27.39
C THR A 225 13.20 -6.59 -26.00
N GLU A 226 14.40 -6.74 -25.43
CA GLU A 226 14.65 -7.35 -24.13
C GLU A 226 13.96 -6.59 -22.98
N ARG A 227 14.11 -5.27 -22.94
CA ARG A 227 13.44 -4.44 -21.93
C ARG A 227 11.91 -4.55 -22.03
N ARG A 228 11.38 -4.57 -23.26
CA ARG A 228 9.95 -4.72 -23.51
C ARG A 228 9.44 -6.07 -22.98
N GLU A 229 10.17 -7.15 -23.23
CA GLU A 229 9.84 -8.49 -22.79
C GLU A 229 9.86 -8.59 -21.25
N ALA A 230 10.90 -8.05 -20.60
CA ALA A 230 10.98 -7.98 -19.15
C ALA A 230 9.80 -7.19 -18.56
N CYS A 231 9.46 -6.02 -19.11
CA CYS A 231 8.31 -5.23 -18.68
C CYS A 231 6.97 -5.95 -18.88
N LEU A 232 6.80 -6.70 -19.99
CA LEU A 232 5.58 -7.50 -20.21
C LEU A 232 5.48 -8.65 -19.23
N LYS A 233 6.58 -9.39 -18.96
CA LYS A 233 6.62 -10.47 -17.97
C LYS A 233 6.30 -9.93 -16.58
N LEU A 234 6.97 -8.85 -16.16
CA LEU A 234 6.74 -8.19 -14.88
C LEU A 234 5.31 -7.67 -14.73
N SER A 235 4.72 -7.08 -15.78
CA SER A 235 3.33 -6.61 -15.73
C SER A 235 2.34 -7.73 -15.43
N LYS A 236 2.57 -8.95 -15.95
CA LYS A 236 1.76 -10.14 -15.66
C LYS A 236 1.93 -10.63 -14.21
N ILE A 237 3.15 -10.52 -13.66
CA ILE A 237 3.43 -10.82 -12.25
C ILE A 237 2.67 -9.83 -11.36
N MET A 238 2.75 -8.53 -11.66
CA MET A 238 2.08 -7.47 -10.92
C MET A 238 0.55 -7.60 -10.91
N GLN A 239 -0.05 -8.09 -11.99
CA GLN A 239 -1.50 -8.36 -12.05
C GLN A 239 -1.97 -9.43 -11.07
N LYS A 240 -1.07 -10.20 -10.50
CA LYS A 240 -1.34 -11.21 -9.46
C LYS A 240 -0.90 -10.75 -8.06
N SER A 241 -0.44 -9.51 -7.93
CA SER A 241 0.01 -8.92 -6.66
C SER A 241 -1.02 -9.04 -5.54
N ASP A 242 -0.53 -9.03 -4.30
CA ASP A 242 -1.35 -8.92 -3.11
C ASP A 242 -2.04 -7.55 -2.98
N ALA A 243 -1.50 -6.51 -3.64
CA ALA A 243 -2.00 -5.13 -3.59
C ALA A 243 -2.70 -4.71 -4.89
N VAL A 244 -3.93 -4.23 -4.80
CA VAL A 244 -4.73 -3.71 -5.92
C VAL A 244 -3.98 -2.61 -6.69
N MET A 245 -3.25 -1.74 -5.99
CA MET A 245 -2.46 -0.68 -6.63
C MET A 245 -1.41 -1.25 -7.59
N ALA A 246 -0.68 -2.29 -7.18
CA ALA A 246 0.31 -2.95 -8.04
C ALA A 246 -0.35 -3.64 -9.23
N GLN A 247 -1.52 -4.27 -9.03
CA GLN A 247 -2.30 -4.86 -10.12
C GLN A 247 -2.70 -3.83 -11.18
N LEU A 248 -3.20 -2.66 -10.75
CA LEU A 248 -3.59 -1.56 -11.65
C LEU A 248 -2.39 -1.01 -12.43
N VAL A 249 -1.23 -0.90 -11.79
CA VAL A 249 0.02 -0.51 -12.47
C VAL A 249 0.43 -1.57 -13.50
N GLY A 250 0.35 -2.86 -13.14
CA GLY A 250 0.60 -3.97 -14.05
C GLY A 250 -0.28 -3.91 -15.30
N PHE A 251 -1.60 -3.70 -15.14
CA PHE A 251 -2.52 -3.50 -16.27
C PHE A 251 -2.14 -2.27 -17.11
N ALA A 252 -1.74 -1.17 -16.48
CA ALA A 252 -1.37 0.04 -17.19
C ALA A 252 -0.09 -0.13 -18.04
N ILE A 253 0.92 -0.84 -17.51
CA ILE A 253 2.15 -1.19 -18.22
C ILE A 253 1.83 -2.11 -19.40
N GLN A 254 1.09 -3.21 -19.15
CA GLN A 254 0.75 -4.15 -20.21
C GLN A 254 -0.04 -3.49 -21.33
N LYS A 255 -1.08 -2.69 -20.99
CA LYS A 255 -1.88 -1.95 -21.98
C LYS A 255 -1.01 -1.06 -22.88
N ARG A 256 0.00 -0.41 -22.31
CA ARG A 256 0.89 0.48 -23.08
C ARG A 256 1.80 -0.29 -24.04
N LEU A 257 2.25 -1.47 -23.63
CA LEU A 257 3.18 -2.29 -24.40
C LEU A 257 2.48 -3.22 -25.41
N THR A 258 1.17 -3.40 -25.31
CA THR A 258 0.37 -4.23 -26.22
C THR A 258 -0.13 -3.34 -27.38
N PRO A 259 -0.06 -3.83 -28.64
CA PRO A 259 -0.57 -3.09 -29.80
C PRO A 259 -2.02 -2.66 -29.62
N GLY A 260 -2.36 -1.45 -30.11
CA GLY A 260 -3.73 -0.92 -30.06
C GLY A 260 -4.73 -1.82 -30.80
N ASP A 261 -5.98 -1.81 -30.33
CA ASP A 261 -7.12 -2.56 -30.91
C ASP A 261 -6.97 -4.09 -30.99
N SER A 262 -5.93 -4.64 -30.38
CA SER A 262 -5.73 -6.09 -30.29
C SER A 262 -6.76 -6.75 -29.36
N LYS A 263 -7.03 -8.04 -29.58
CA LYS A 263 -7.83 -8.87 -28.66
C LYS A 263 -7.27 -8.83 -27.24
N GLU A 264 -5.94 -8.85 -27.13
CA GLU A 264 -5.25 -8.81 -25.83
C GLU A 264 -5.51 -7.47 -25.13
N GLN A 265 -5.45 -6.34 -25.84
CA GLN A 265 -5.71 -5.02 -25.24
C GLN A 265 -7.15 -4.89 -24.72
N ARG A 266 -8.12 -5.44 -25.43
CA ARG A 266 -9.52 -5.50 -24.97
C ARG A 266 -9.67 -6.32 -23.69
N LEU A 267 -9.01 -7.48 -23.64
CA LEU A 267 -9.02 -8.35 -22.44
C LEU A 267 -8.37 -7.66 -21.23
N ILE A 268 -7.26 -6.93 -21.43
CA ILE A 268 -6.61 -6.15 -20.38
C ILE A 268 -7.56 -5.08 -19.83
N ALA A 269 -8.24 -4.36 -20.73
CA ALA A 269 -9.18 -3.33 -20.36
C ALA A 269 -10.38 -3.89 -19.55
N GLU A 270 -10.89 -5.05 -19.96
CA GLU A 270 -11.98 -5.74 -19.28
C GLU A 270 -11.56 -6.20 -17.88
N ARG A 271 -10.41 -6.87 -17.74
CA ARG A 271 -9.90 -7.32 -16.44
C ARG A 271 -9.66 -6.16 -15.48
N ARG A 272 -9.09 -5.06 -15.99
CA ARG A 272 -8.90 -3.85 -15.21
C ARG A 272 -10.22 -3.26 -14.73
N ARG A 273 -11.21 -3.14 -15.61
CA ARG A 273 -12.55 -2.65 -15.26
C ARG A 273 -13.22 -3.54 -14.20
N LEU A 274 -13.06 -4.87 -14.33
CA LEU A 274 -13.59 -5.81 -13.36
C LEU A 274 -12.94 -5.64 -11.98
N LEU A 275 -11.63 -5.43 -11.92
CA LEU A 275 -10.93 -5.14 -10.68
C LEU A 275 -11.42 -3.82 -10.07
N GLU A 276 -11.49 -2.74 -10.86
CA GLU A 276 -11.97 -1.43 -10.42
C GLU A 276 -13.41 -1.50 -9.89
N TRP A 277 -14.28 -2.29 -10.54
CA TRP A 277 -15.65 -2.55 -10.08
C TRP A 277 -15.69 -3.27 -8.74
N ARG A 278 -14.98 -4.38 -8.58
CA ARG A 278 -14.93 -5.15 -7.33
C ARG A 278 -14.44 -4.31 -6.16
N VAL A 279 -13.44 -3.52 -6.44
CA VAL A 279 -12.84 -2.61 -5.46
C VAL A 279 -13.83 -1.52 -5.04
N SER A 280 -14.46 -0.83 -5.99
CA SER A 280 -15.45 0.20 -5.65
C SER A 280 -16.67 -0.39 -4.97
N SER A 281 -17.19 -1.54 -5.45
CA SER A 281 -18.35 -2.21 -4.87
C SER A 281 -18.12 -2.70 -3.44
N ALA A 282 -16.90 -3.14 -3.10
CA ALA A 282 -16.54 -3.50 -1.74
C ALA A 282 -16.62 -2.31 -0.75
N ASN A 283 -16.63 -1.07 -1.24
CA ASN A 283 -16.68 0.16 -0.44
C ASN A 283 -18.03 0.87 -0.47
N ILE A 284 -18.82 0.72 -1.55
CA ILE A 284 -20.16 1.37 -1.70
C ILE A 284 -21.11 0.97 -0.56
N SER A 285 -20.83 -0.13 0.09
CA SER A 285 -21.61 -0.57 1.25
C SER A 285 -21.49 0.32 2.50
N ASP A 286 -20.72 1.41 2.43
CA ASP A 286 -20.62 2.40 3.51
C ASP A 286 -21.75 3.46 3.50
N THR A 287 -22.92 3.16 2.88
CA THR A 287 -24.16 3.92 3.08
C THR A 287 -24.35 4.24 4.56
N PRO A 288 -25.05 5.33 4.93
CA PRO A 288 -25.21 5.76 6.32
C PRO A 288 -25.86 4.65 7.16
N LEU A 289 -25.02 3.79 7.70
CA LEU A 289 -25.41 2.70 8.58
C LEU A 289 -25.36 3.14 10.03
N LEU A 290 -26.15 2.50 10.84
CA LEU A 290 -26.08 2.62 12.28
C LEU A 290 -24.63 2.33 12.76
N PRO A 291 -24.10 3.07 13.75
CA PRO A 291 -22.70 2.95 14.19
C PRO A 291 -22.26 1.52 14.56
N TRP A 292 -23.17 0.71 15.11
CA TRP A 292 -22.87 -0.67 15.46
C TRP A 292 -22.68 -1.57 14.23
N LEU A 293 -23.44 -1.35 13.13
CA LEU A 293 -23.29 -2.09 11.87
C LEU A 293 -21.94 -1.80 11.22
N ARG A 294 -21.46 -0.55 11.31
CA ARG A 294 -20.11 -0.19 10.83
C ARG A 294 -19.02 -0.98 11.53
N ASN A 295 -19.15 -1.18 12.85
CA ASN A 295 -18.20 -2.01 13.59
C ASN A 295 -18.27 -3.49 13.23
N VAL A 296 -19.47 -4.03 12.97
CA VAL A 296 -19.63 -5.42 12.50
C VAL A 296 -18.93 -5.60 11.15
N ARG A 297 -19.13 -4.67 10.22
CA ARG A 297 -18.45 -4.70 8.90
C ARG A 297 -16.94 -4.57 9.02
N ALA A 298 -16.44 -3.68 9.88
CA ALA A 298 -15.00 -3.55 10.12
C ALA A 298 -14.40 -4.85 10.64
N ARG A 299 -15.07 -5.57 11.55
CA ARG A 299 -14.63 -6.89 12.03
C ARG A 299 -14.65 -7.93 10.93
N SER A 300 -15.70 -7.96 10.10
CA SER A 300 -15.78 -8.86 8.95
C SER A 300 -14.64 -8.61 7.97
N ARG A 301 -14.38 -7.34 7.61
CA ARG A 301 -13.24 -6.97 6.76
C ARG A 301 -11.91 -7.41 7.37
N LEU A 302 -11.68 -7.13 8.64
CA LEU A 302 -10.48 -7.54 9.35
C LEU A 302 -10.28 -9.06 9.35
N ALA A 303 -11.34 -9.83 9.57
CA ALA A 303 -11.28 -11.29 9.50
C ALA A 303 -10.88 -11.79 8.11
N LYS A 304 -11.43 -11.18 7.06
CA LYS A 304 -11.04 -11.48 5.67
C LYS A 304 -9.59 -11.10 5.37
N MET A 305 -9.13 -9.93 5.82
CA MET A 305 -7.72 -9.52 5.64
C MET A 305 -6.74 -10.46 6.35
N ARG A 306 -7.14 -11.06 7.47
CA ARG A 306 -6.34 -12.09 8.16
C ARG A 306 -6.28 -13.41 7.40
N ALA A 307 -7.38 -13.78 6.75
CA ALA A 307 -7.50 -15.05 6.03
C ALA A 307 -6.97 -14.98 4.59
N MET A 308 -6.96 -13.80 3.99
CA MET A 308 -6.68 -13.59 2.58
C MET A 308 -5.57 -12.55 2.41
N PRO A 309 -4.38 -12.94 1.90
CA PRO A 309 -3.27 -12.01 1.71
C PRO A 309 -3.56 -10.96 0.63
N ARG A 310 -4.32 -11.32 -0.43
CA ARG A 310 -4.59 -10.44 -1.56
C ARG A 310 -5.78 -9.52 -1.28
N GLU A 311 -5.60 -8.23 -1.53
CA GLU A 311 -6.66 -7.21 -1.39
C GLU A 311 -7.87 -7.50 -2.29
N GLU A 312 -7.65 -7.97 -3.51
CA GLU A 312 -8.74 -8.33 -4.44
C GLU A 312 -9.63 -9.43 -3.86
N ASP A 313 -9.06 -10.47 -3.24
CA ASP A 313 -9.82 -11.57 -2.65
C ASP A 313 -10.69 -11.07 -1.47
N VAL A 314 -10.15 -10.14 -0.68
CA VAL A 314 -10.92 -9.46 0.38
C VAL A 314 -12.08 -8.67 -0.23
N CYS A 315 -11.84 -7.91 -1.29
CA CYS A 315 -12.90 -7.16 -1.99
C CYS A 315 -13.99 -8.10 -2.55
N ILE A 316 -13.61 -9.19 -3.22
CA ILE A 316 -14.54 -10.20 -3.74
C ILE A 316 -15.41 -10.78 -2.61
N ALA A 317 -14.79 -11.13 -1.49
CA ALA A 317 -15.50 -11.70 -0.34
C ALA A 317 -16.47 -10.69 0.29
N LEU A 318 -16.12 -9.40 0.35
CA LEU A 318 -16.99 -8.33 0.83
C LEU A 318 -18.15 -8.06 -0.13
N VAL A 319 -17.91 -8.01 -1.45
CA VAL A 319 -18.95 -7.83 -2.46
C VAL A 319 -20.00 -8.95 -2.37
N LYS A 320 -19.55 -10.21 -2.23
CA LYS A 320 -20.43 -11.36 -2.03
C LYS A 320 -21.24 -11.26 -0.72
N GLU A 321 -20.61 -10.90 0.38
CA GLU A 321 -21.25 -10.72 1.68
C GLU A 321 -22.35 -9.65 1.64
N HIS A 322 -22.15 -8.62 0.82
CA HIS A 322 -23.12 -7.54 0.64
C HIS A 322 -24.21 -7.84 -0.40
N GLY A 323 -24.20 -9.03 -1.01
CA GLY A 323 -25.16 -9.40 -2.06
C GLY A 323 -25.02 -8.62 -3.35
N MET A 324 -23.87 -8.00 -3.60
CA MET A 324 -23.62 -7.21 -4.80
C MET A 324 -23.07 -8.08 -5.95
N PRO A 325 -23.33 -7.74 -7.22
CA PRO A 325 -22.79 -8.46 -8.35
C PRO A 325 -21.26 -8.32 -8.43
N LEU A 326 -20.56 -9.41 -8.78
CA LEU A 326 -19.11 -9.42 -8.98
C LEU A 326 -18.67 -8.79 -10.30
N GLU A 327 -19.60 -8.59 -11.22
CA GLU A 327 -19.40 -7.95 -12.52
C GLU A 327 -20.23 -6.67 -12.59
N PRO A 328 -19.73 -5.64 -13.30
CA PRO A 328 -20.50 -4.41 -13.48
C PRO A 328 -21.78 -4.72 -14.26
N PRO A 329 -22.93 -4.09 -13.88
CA PRO A 329 -24.16 -4.14 -14.67
C PRO A 329 -23.92 -3.67 -16.10
N GLU A 330 -24.82 -4.06 -17.04
CA GLU A 330 -24.66 -3.74 -18.46
C GLU A 330 -24.56 -2.23 -18.73
N GLU A 331 -25.28 -1.44 -17.97
CA GLU A 331 -25.25 0.04 -18.02
C GLU A 331 -23.88 0.65 -17.62
N HIS A 332 -23.00 -0.13 -17.01
CA HIS A 332 -21.64 0.24 -16.64
C HIS A 332 -20.56 -0.49 -17.47
N ARG A 333 -20.98 -1.21 -18.53
CA ARG A 333 -20.07 -1.91 -19.47
C ARG A 333 -19.65 -1.03 -20.69
#